data_35a3da476de6ad7d81e92a5b8234e365
#
_entry.id   35a3da476de6ad7d81e92a5b8234e365
#
_cell.length_a   1.000
_cell.length_b   1.000
_cell.length_c   1.000
_cell.angle_alpha   90.00
_cell.angle_beta   90.00
_cell.angle_gamma   90.00
#
_symmetry.space_group_name_H-M   'P 1'
#
loop_
_entity.id
_entity.type
_entity.pdbx_description
1 polymer ?
#
loop_
_entity_poly.entity_id
_entity_poly.type
_entity_poly.pdbx_seq_one_letter_code
_entity_poly.pdbx_strand_id
1 'polypeptide(L)'
;MNQIVLSGKNISMKFGKRVVLDDINIDIRAGEVTALLGPNGAGKSTLLKLLCGEISSNHDIAYFGKQKHDWEPEKSAKHIAMLPQHSTLTFPFLAREVVELGAIPLSLSNKETTKLALHYMEQTDVMHLAESLYPSLSGGEKQRLHLARVMTQLHQSGEERILMLDEPTSALDLAHQHNTLKIAREAAKTQNAAVVVVLHDLNLASQYADRLVLLHNGKLVCDDTPWNALTPERIEHVYSYRSIVTKHPTLDFPQVHAAA
;
A
#
# COMPACT_ATOMS: atom_id res chain seq x y z
N MET A 1 4.11 -6.81 -21.30
CA MET A 1 4.57 -6.92 -19.88
C MET A 1 4.54 -5.52 -19.31
N ASN A 2 3.96 -5.32 -18.14
CA ASN A 2 3.93 -4.01 -17.49
C ASN A 2 5.35 -3.55 -17.12
N GLN A 3 5.64 -2.26 -17.27
CA GLN A 3 6.95 -1.67 -16.99
C GLN A 3 7.28 -1.78 -15.48
N ILE A 4 8.53 -2.16 -15.15
CA ILE A 4 9.04 -2.08 -13.77
C ILE A 4 9.26 -0.60 -13.45
N VAL A 5 8.62 -0.12 -12.38
CA VAL A 5 8.70 1.29 -11.94
C VAL A 5 9.36 1.44 -10.58
N LEU A 6 9.47 0.35 -9.82
CA LEU A 6 10.28 0.30 -8.60
C LEU A 6 11.01 -1.03 -8.57
N SER A 7 12.29 -1.00 -8.30
CA SER A 7 13.11 -2.19 -8.07
C SER A 7 13.91 -2.04 -6.78
N GLY A 8 14.04 -3.12 -6.06
CA GLY A 8 14.90 -3.23 -4.88
C GLY A 8 15.73 -4.50 -4.94
N LYS A 9 17.04 -4.38 -4.78
CA LYS A 9 17.95 -5.53 -4.88
C LYS A 9 18.77 -5.70 -3.61
N ASN A 10 18.96 -6.96 -3.22
CA ASN A 10 19.78 -7.41 -2.09
C ASN A 10 19.44 -6.65 -0.79
N ILE A 11 18.13 -6.38 -0.58
CA ILE A 11 17.66 -5.62 0.58
C ILE A 11 17.80 -6.50 1.82
N SER A 12 18.66 -6.07 2.74
CA SER A 12 18.86 -6.71 4.04
C SER A 12 18.79 -5.69 5.16
N MET A 13 18.05 -5.97 6.24
CA MET A 13 17.88 -5.06 7.36
C MET A 13 17.97 -5.78 8.70
N LYS A 14 18.67 -5.12 9.64
CA LYS A 14 18.80 -5.61 11.02
C LYS A 14 18.44 -4.51 12.00
N PHE A 15 17.72 -4.85 13.07
CA PHE A 15 17.54 -4.01 14.23
C PHE A 15 18.27 -4.64 15.42
N GLY A 16 19.40 -4.07 15.80
CA GLY A 16 20.32 -4.68 16.73
C GLY A 16 20.81 -6.05 16.21
N LYS A 17 20.54 -7.13 16.96
CA LYS A 17 20.91 -8.50 16.56
C LYS A 17 19.85 -9.20 15.69
N ARG A 18 18.64 -8.64 15.59
CA ARG A 18 17.54 -9.27 14.88
C ARG A 18 17.61 -8.94 13.38
N VAL A 19 17.74 -9.95 12.54
CA VAL A 19 17.56 -9.84 11.09
C VAL A 19 16.05 -9.73 10.83
N VAL A 20 15.63 -8.66 10.13
CA VAL A 20 14.23 -8.41 9.77
C VAL A 20 13.99 -8.63 8.29
N LEU A 21 14.99 -8.33 7.45
CA LEU A 21 14.98 -8.65 6.01
C LEU A 21 16.35 -9.26 5.67
N ASP A 22 16.33 -10.27 4.82
CA ASP A 22 17.50 -11.06 4.43
C ASP A 22 17.47 -11.33 2.93
N ASP A 23 18.27 -10.56 2.18
CA ASP A 23 18.47 -10.68 0.74
C ASP A 23 17.16 -10.64 -0.10
N ILE A 24 16.34 -9.61 0.12
CA ILE A 24 15.10 -9.42 -0.63
C ILE A 24 15.41 -8.77 -1.99
N ASN A 25 14.93 -9.42 -3.04
CA ASN A 25 14.92 -8.90 -4.41
C ASN A 25 13.47 -8.76 -4.87
N ILE A 26 13.04 -7.55 -5.24
CA ILE A 26 11.65 -7.28 -5.60
C ILE A 26 11.55 -6.23 -6.71
N ASP A 27 10.67 -6.49 -7.68
CA ASP A 27 10.31 -5.56 -8.74
C ASP A 27 8.81 -5.25 -8.65
N ILE A 28 8.42 -3.99 -8.73
CA ILE A 28 7.02 -3.52 -8.74
C ILE A 28 6.72 -2.91 -10.10
N ARG A 29 5.55 -3.23 -10.65
CA ARG A 29 5.17 -2.87 -12.02
C ARG A 29 4.04 -1.87 -12.06
N ALA A 30 4.07 -0.99 -13.05
CA ALA A 30 2.98 -0.06 -13.35
C ALA A 30 1.69 -0.83 -13.71
N GLY A 31 0.53 -0.26 -13.32
CA GLY A 31 -0.77 -0.85 -13.63
C GLY A 31 -1.10 -2.16 -12.90
N GLU A 32 -0.32 -2.50 -11.86
CA GLU A 32 -0.43 -3.75 -11.10
C GLU A 32 -0.62 -3.47 -9.61
N VAL A 33 -1.48 -4.26 -8.96
CA VAL A 33 -1.62 -4.30 -7.50
C VAL A 33 -0.80 -5.49 -6.99
N THR A 34 0.26 -5.23 -6.24
CA THR A 34 1.09 -6.22 -5.56
C THR A 34 0.73 -6.26 -4.08
N ALA A 35 0.24 -7.37 -3.57
CA ALA A 35 -0.01 -7.54 -2.14
C ALA A 35 1.20 -8.19 -1.44
N LEU A 36 1.69 -7.53 -0.38
CA LEU A 36 2.70 -8.09 0.52
C LEU A 36 2.00 -8.86 1.65
N LEU A 37 2.27 -10.13 1.75
CA LEU A 37 1.66 -11.06 2.69
C LEU A 37 2.73 -11.71 3.60
N GLY A 38 2.29 -12.28 4.71
CA GLY A 38 3.15 -12.99 5.67
C GLY A 38 2.70 -12.74 7.11
N PRO A 39 3.18 -13.54 8.06
CA PRO A 39 2.82 -13.41 9.47
C PRO A 39 3.32 -12.09 10.07
N ASN A 40 2.85 -11.78 11.29
CA ASN A 40 3.33 -10.62 12.02
C ASN A 40 4.83 -10.75 12.28
N GLY A 41 5.56 -9.65 12.06
CA GLY A 41 7.02 -9.62 12.21
C GLY A 41 7.81 -10.21 11.04
N ALA A 42 7.17 -10.60 9.92
CA ALA A 42 7.85 -11.11 8.72
C ALA A 42 8.68 -10.06 7.97
N GLY A 43 8.53 -8.75 8.30
CA GLY A 43 9.30 -7.67 7.68
C GLY A 43 8.52 -6.82 6.67
N LYS A 44 7.20 -7.05 6.47
CA LYS A 44 6.37 -6.38 5.46
C LYS A 44 6.44 -4.85 5.54
N SER A 45 6.09 -4.25 6.68
CA SER A 45 6.11 -2.80 6.88
C SER A 45 7.53 -2.23 6.80
N THR A 46 8.54 -2.99 7.25
CA THR A 46 9.96 -2.59 7.13
C THR A 46 10.38 -2.54 5.67
N LEU A 47 10.01 -3.55 4.87
CA LEU A 47 10.27 -3.56 3.43
C LEU A 47 9.58 -2.37 2.76
N LEU A 48 8.29 -2.14 3.05
CA LEU A 48 7.54 -1.03 2.49
C LEU A 48 8.19 0.33 2.80
N LYS A 49 8.61 0.55 4.06
CA LYS A 49 9.29 1.77 4.52
C LYS A 49 10.67 1.98 3.88
N LEU A 50 11.40 0.91 3.61
CA LEU A 50 12.67 0.98 2.85
C LEU A 50 12.41 1.36 1.40
N LEU A 51 11.42 0.71 0.77
CA LEU A 51 11.06 0.94 -0.62
C LEU A 51 10.54 2.36 -0.86
N CYS A 52 9.76 2.96 0.06
CA CYS A 52 9.29 4.35 -0.08
C CYS A 52 10.32 5.41 0.35
N GLY A 53 11.41 4.98 1.02
CA GLY A 53 12.45 5.90 1.48
C GLY A 53 12.24 6.49 2.87
N GLU A 54 11.21 6.07 3.61
CA GLU A 54 11.00 6.47 5.01
C GLU A 54 12.14 5.99 5.92
N ILE A 55 12.67 4.80 5.65
CA ILE A 55 13.90 4.30 6.27
C ILE A 55 15.06 4.57 5.32
N SER A 56 16.04 5.35 5.80
CA SER A 56 17.27 5.60 5.06
C SER A 56 18.09 4.31 4.93
N SER A 57 18.58 4.03 3.73
CA SER A 57 19.41 2.87 3.46
C SER A 57 20.28 3.07 2.23
N ASN A 58 21.39 2.34 2.17
CA ASN A 58 22.29 2.31 1.01
C ASN A 58 21.98 1.13 0.07
N HIS A 59 20.77 0.53 0.17
CA HIS A 59 20.38 -0.54 -0.74
C HIS A 59 20.15 -0.01 -2.16
N ASP A 60 20.33 -0.89 -3.12
CA ASP A 60 20.05 -0.63 -4.53
C ASP A 60 18.52 -0.60 -4.75
N ILE A 61 17.95 0.60 -4.61
CA ILE A 61 16.55 0.88 -4.83
C ILE A 61 16.45 1.93 -5.94
N ALA A 62 15.68 1.62 -6.98
CA ALA A 62 15.45 2.52 -8.09
C ALA A 62 13.95 2.77 -8.31
N TYR A 63 13.60 4.02 -8.67
CA TYR A 63 12.27 4.45 -9.08
C TYR A 63 12.32 4.89 -10.53
N PHE A 64 11.44 4.37 -11.37
CA PHE A 64 11.34 4.74 -12.78
C PHE A 64 12.69 4.67 -13.53
N GLY A 65 13.51 3.65 -13.19
CA GLY A 65 14.83 3.44 -13.78
C GLY A 65 15.96 4.34 -13.24
N LYS A 66 15.66 5.24 -12.30
CA LYS A 66 16.63 6.14 -11.65
C LYS A 66 16.87 5.73 -10.21
N GLN A 67 18.12 5.73 -9.76
CA GLN A 67 18.46 5.37 -8.38
C GLN A 67 17.78 6.30 -7.37
N LYS A 68 17.32 5.73 -6.24
CA LYS A 68 16.63 6.46 -5.19
C LYS A 68 17.41 7.68 -4.69
N HIS A 69 18.72 7.54 -4.51
CA HIS A 69 19.57 8.62 -4.01
C HIS A 69 19.80 9.78 -4.99
N ASP A 70 19.45 9.59 -6.28
CA ASP A 70 19.48 10.63 -7.30
C ASP A 70 18.19 11.46 -7.36
N TRP A 71 17.15 11.05 -6.63
CA TRP A 71 15.91 11.77 -6.57
C TRP A 71 15.96 12.88 -5.51
N GLU A 72 15.59 14.10 -5.90
CA GLU A 72 15.29 15.16 -4.96
C GLU A 72 14.02 14.81 -4.17
N PRO A 73 14.01 14.95 -2.81
CA PRO A 73 12.87 14.56 -1.98
C PRO A 73 11.53 15.18 -2.42
N GLU A 74 11.54 16.46 -2.80
CA GLU A 74 10.33 17.17 -3.27
C GLU A 74 9.81 16.60 -4.60
N LYS A 75 10.70 16.18 -5.50
CA LYS A 75 10.32 15.57 -6.77
C LYS A 75 9.79 14.15 -6.56
N SER A 76 10.46 13.34 -5.75
CA SER A 76 10.01 11.99 -5.45
C SER A 76 8.64 11.98 -4.74
N ALA A 77 8.38 12.97 -3.87
CA ALA A 77 7.10 13.11 -3.18
C ALA A 77 5.89 13.34 -4.12
N LYS A 78 6.10 13.79 -5.37
CA LYS A 78 5.02 13.88 -6.37
C LYS A 78 4.64 12.54 -6.97
N HIS A 79 5.55 11.57 -6.94
CA HIS A 79 5.41 10.29 -7.63
C HIS A 79 5.21 9.11 -6.70
N ILE A 80 5.63 9.24 -5.42
CA ILE A 80 5.62 8.15 -4.45
C ILE A 80 4.88 8.61 -3.20
N ALA A 81 3.78 7.94 -2.87
CA ALA A 81 3.03 8.21 -1.64
C ALA A 81 2.85 6.94 -0.83
N MET A 82 2.89 7.08 0.49
CA MET A 82 2.68 5.99 1.44
C MET A 82 1.59 6.34 2.46
N LEU A 83 0.64 5.44 2.60
CA LEU A 83 -0.29 5.39 3.72
C LEU A 83 0.33 4.49 4.80
N PRO A 84 0.82 5.02 5.93
CA PRO A 84 1.36 4.20 7.01
C PRO A 84 0.24 3.55 7.82
N GLN A 85 0.57 2.45 8.51
CA GLN A 85 -0.36 1.72 9.39
C GLN A 85 -0.97 2.61 10.47
N HIS A 86 -0.19 3.50 11.06
CA HIS A 86 -0.62 4.46 12.07
C HIS A 86 -0.20 5.87 11.67
N SER A 87 -1.16 6.78 11.67
CA SER A 87 -0.92 8.22 11.51
C SER A 87 -1.55 8.94 12.68
N THR A 88 -0.75 9.63 13.47
CA THR A 88 -1.22 10.44 14.59
C THR A 88 -0.89 11.90 14.34
N LEU A 89 -1.92 12.74 14.26
CA LEU A 89 -1.79 14.19 14.29
C LEU A 89 -2.36 14.67 15.65
N THR A 90 -1.55 15.42 16.38
CA THR A 90 -1.94 15.92 17.72
C THR A 90 -2.60 17.28 17.67
N PHE A 91 -2.43 18.03 16.59
CA PHE A 91 -3.05 19.33 16.40
C PHE A 91 -4.51 19.20 15.94
N PRO A 92 -5.38 20.14 16.35
CA PRO A 92 -6.80 20.14 16.00
C PRO A 92 -7.06 20.69 14.58
N PHE A 93 -6.44 20.08 13.58
CA PHE A 93 -6.74 20.35 12.18
C PHE A 93 -8.18 19.97 11.85
N LEU A 94 -8.79 20.67 10.90
CA LEU A 94 -10.00 20.19 10.23
C LEU A 94 -9.63 18.97 9.34
N ALA A 95 -10.57 18.05 9.16
CA ALA A 95 -10.34 16.88 8.30
C ALA A 95 -9.91 17.28 6.89
N ARG A 96 -10.54 18.32 6.31
CA ARG A 96 -10.16 18.89 5.02
C ARG A 96 -8.70 19.34 4.98
N GLU A 97 -8.24 20.04 6.03
CA GLU A 97 -6.86 20.54 6.10
C GLU A 97 -5.84 19.39 6.12
N VAL A 98 -6.16 18.27 6.79
CA VAL A 98 -5.31 17.07 6.76
C VAL A 98 -5.16 16.52 5.34
N VAL A 99 -6.23 16.52 4.54
CA VAL A 99 -6.16 16.06 3.14
C VAL A 99 -5.38 17.05 2.28
N GLU A 100 -5.55 18.36 2.51
CA GLU A 100 -4.81 19.44 1.84
C GLU A 100 -3.29 19.33 2.04
N LEU A 101 -2.81 18.75 3.16
CA LEU A 101 -1.37 18.46 3.35
C LEU A 101 -0.81 17.55 2.25
N GLY A 102 -1.64 16.71 1.64
CA GLY A 102 -1.24 15.91 0.48
C GLY A 102 -0.81 16.75 -0.72
N ALA A 103 -1.32 17.97 -0.86
CA ALA A 103 -1.00 18.85 -1.96
C ALA A 103 0.33 19.64 -1.79
N ILE A 104 1.02 19.51 -0.66
CA ILE A 104 2.30 20.24 -0.40
C ILE A 104 3.30 20.11 -1.55
N PRO A 105 3.56 18.91 -2.13
CA PRO A 105 4.50 18.78 -3.23
C PRO A 105 3.96 19.28 -4.57
N LEU A 106 2.68 19.63 -4.66
CA LEU A 106 2.02 20.02 -5.90
C LEU A 106 2.10 21.53 -6.13
N SER A 107 2.03 21.94 -7.40
CA SER A 107 2.03 23.37 -7.77
C SER A 107 0.57 23.83 -7.96
N LEU A 108 -0.17 23.99 -6.85
CA LEU A 108 -1.59 24.35 -6.83
C LEU A 108 -1.83 25.63 -6.02
N SER A 109 -2.81 26.42 -6.43
CA SER A 109 -3.35 27.51 -5.61
C SER A 109 -4.17 26.96 -4.44
N ASN A 110 -4.40 27.75 -3.39
CA ASN A 110 -5.22 27.33 -2.24
C ASN A 110 -6.62 26.85 -2.66
N LYS A 111 -7.25 27.53 -3.63
CA LYS A 111 -8.58 27.17 -4.15
C LYS A 111 -8.57 25.80 -4.87
N GLU A 112 -7.54 25.54 -5.67
CA GLU A 112 -7.37 24.25 -6.35
C GLU A 112 -7.06 23.14 -5.34
N THR A 113 -6.22 23.41 -4.35
CA THR A 113 -5.90 22.46 -3.26
C THR A 113 -7.15 22.04 -2.52
N THR A 114 -7.99 23.00 -2.07
CA THR A 114 -9.25 22.69 -1.39
C THR A 114 -10.19 21.89 -2.28
N LYS A 115 -10.36 22.28 -3.56
CA LYS A 115 -11.20 21.53 -4.50
C LYS A 115 -10.72 20.10 -4.68
N LEU A 116 -9.41 19.90 -4.79
CA LEU A 116 -8.80 18.60 -4.95
C LEU A 116 -8.96 17.72 -3.69
N ALA A 117 -8.74 18.30 -2.51
CA ALA A 117 -8.93 17.63 -1.24
C ALA A 117 -10.37 17.11 -1.08
N LEU A 118 -11.36 17.97 -1.34
CA LEU A 118 -12.78 17.59 -1.28
C LEU A 118 -13.13 16.48 -2.28
N HIS A 119 -12.57 16.52 -3.49
CA HIS A 119 -12.75 15.46 -4.49
C HIS A 119 -12.29 14.09 -3.97
N TYR A 120 -11.09 13.99 -3.37
CA TYR A 120 -10.61 12.72 -2.82
C TYR A 120 -11.31 12.32 -1.52
N MET A 121 -11.79 13.29 -0.73
CA MET A 121 -12.64 13.01 0.43
C MET A 121 -13.98 12.38 0.02
N GLU A 122 -14.55 12.78 -1.11
CA GLU A 122 -15.76 12.15 -1.66
C GLU A 122 -15.49 10.72 -2.08
N GLN A 123 -14.39 10.45 -2.80
CA GLN A 123 -14.02 9.09 -3.22
C GLN A 123 -13.78 8.13 -2.06
N THR A 124 -13.29 8.62 -0.93
CA THR A 124 -13.01 7.82 0.27
C THR A 124 -14.13 7.84 1.31
N ASP A 125 -15.30 8.40 0.96
CA ASP A 125 -16.50 8.49 1.82
C ASP A 125 -16.25 9.20 3.16
N VAL A 126 -15.55 10.34 3.12
CA VAL A 126 -15.30 11.22 4.28
C VAL A 126 -15.60 12.70 4.01
N MET A 127 -16.25 13.01 2.89
CA MET A 127 -16.61 14.38 2.52
C MET A 127 -17.47 15.06 3.59
N HIS A 128 -18.40 14.33 4.19
CA HIS A 128 -19.30 14.83 5.25
C HIS A 128 -18.56 15.23 6.54
N LEU A 129 -17.29 14.85 6.68
CA LEU A 129 -16.42 15.16 7.82
C LEU A 129 -15.50 16.35 7.57
N ALA A 130 -15.59 17.03 6.41
CA ALA A 130 -14.62 18.03 5.97
C ALA A 130 -14.32 19.12 7.03
N GLU A 131 -15.35 19.58 7.73
CA GLU A 131 -15.27 20.61 8.76
C GLU A 131 -15.17 20.03 10.19
N SER A 132 -15.06 18.71 10.33
CA SER A 132 -14.86 18.07 11.64
C SER A 132 -13.40 18.15 12.08
N LEU A 133 -13.16 18.22 13.38
CA LEU A 133 -11.79 18.20 13.93
C LEU A 133 -11.19 16.79 13.81
N TYR A 134 -9.99 16.66 13.28
CA TYR A 134 -9.29 15.39 13.11
C TYR A 134 -9.22 14.54 14.41
N PRO A 135 -8.96 15.10 15.61
CA PRO A 135 -8.91 14.29 16.82
C PRO A 135 -10.24 13.60 17.15
N SER A 136 -11.39 14.18 16.76
CA SER A 136 -12.73 13.63 17.03
C SER A 136 -13.13 12.47 16.13
N LEU A 137 -12.38 12.21 15.05
CA LEU A 137 -12.68 11.16 14.09
C LEU A 137 -12.37 9.77 14.67
N SER A 138 -13.18 8.79 14.31
CA SER A 138 -12.92 7.37 14.58
C SER A 138 -11.67 6.87 13.85
N GLY A 139 -11.14 5.70 14.25
CA GLY A 139 -9.98 5.09 13.59
C GLY A 139 -10.20 4.83 12.09
N GLY A 140 -11.38 4.33 11.73
CA GLY A 140 -11.73 4.06 10.33
C GLY A 140 -11.87 5.34 9.49
N GLU A 141 -12.48 6.38 10.05
CA GLU A 141 -12.58 7.69 9.40
C GLU A 141 -11.20 8.32 9.19
N LYS A 142 -10.31 8.26 10.18
CA LYS A 142 -8.92 8.70 10.06
C LYS A 142 -8.19 7.96 8.96
N GLN A 143 -8.38 6.64 8.86
CA GLN A 143 -7.72 5.83 7.85
C GLN A 143 -8.17 6.18 6.44
N ARG A 144 -9.49 6.35 6.21
CA ARG A 144 -10.03 6.81 4.92
C ARG A 144 -9.60 8.24 4.59
N LEU A 145 -9.51 9.12 5.60
CA LEU A 145 -9.02 10.47 5.44
C LEU A 145 -7.54 10.49 4.98
N HIS A 146 -6.70 9.67 5.59
CA HIS A 146 -5.30 9.55 5.16
C HIS A 146 -5.16 8.90 3.79
N LEU A 147 -6.08 8.02 3.39
CA LEU A 147 -6.13 7.54 2.01
C LEU A 147 -6.41 8.69 1.04
N ALA A 148 -7.41 9.55 1.34
CA ALA A 148 -7.68 10.77 0.56
C ALA A 148 -6.43 11.66 0.44
N ARG A 149 -5.70 11.85 1.54
CA ARG A 149 -4.45 12.62 1.57
C ARG A 149 -3.37 12.08 0.62
N VAL A 150 -3.13 10.77 0.62
CA VAL A 150 -2.11 10.17 -0.25
C VAL A 150 -2.54 10.15 -1.72
N MET A 151 -3.85 10.02 -1.98
CA MET A 151 -4.39 10.17 -3.34
C MET A 151 -4.25 11.62 -3.84
N THR A 152 -4.48 12.62 -2.98
CA THR A 152 -4.22 14.03 -3.27
C THR A 152 -2.76 14.26 -3.65
N GLN A 153 -1.81 13.67 -2.91
CA GLN A 153 -0.37 13.79 -3.14
C GLN A 153 0.03 13.32 -4.55
N LEU A 154 -0.58 12.24 -5.04
CA LEU A 154 -0.24 11.64 -6.34
C LEU A 154 -1.00 12.28 -7.52
N HIS A 155 -1.82 13.32 -7.31
CA HIS A 155 -2.70 13.86 -8.35
C HIS A 155 -1.96 14.32 -9.62
N GLN A 156 -0.79 14.95 -9.47
CA GLN A 156 0.01 15.46 -10.59
C GLN A 156 1.15 14.53 -11.02
N SER A 157 1.20 13.29 -10.57
CA SER A 157 2.29 12.33 -10.87
C SER A 157 2.31 11.84 -12.35
N GLY A 158 1.23 12.08 -13.11
CA GLY A 158 1.12 11.54 -14.47
C GLY A 158 1.09 10.00 -14.46
N GLU A 159 1.87 9.38 -15.37
CA GLU A 159 2.00 7.93 -15.46
C GLU A 159 3.03 7.33 -14.49
N GLU A 160 3.91 8.15 -13.93
CA GLU A 160 4.92 7.75 -12.95
C GLU A 160 4.36 7.82 -11.54
N ARG A 161 3.64 6.78 -11.12
CA ARG A 161 2.90 6.78 -9.85
C ARG A 161 3.12 5.49 -9.07
N ILE A 162 3.54 5.63 -7.80
CA ILE A 162 3.68 4.52 -6.85
C ILE A 162 2.85 4.85 -5.61
N LEU A 163 1.88 4.00 -5.32
CA LEU A 163 1.02 4.07 -4.13
C LEU A 163 1.34 2.90 -3.21
N MET A 164 1.76 3.18 -1.99
CA MET A 164 2.06 2.18 -0.98
C MET A 164 1.07 2.28 0.17
N LEU A 165 0.48 1.16 0.56
CA LEU A 165 -0.55 1.09 1.61
C LEU A 165 -0.14 0.06 2.66
N ASP A 166 0.14 0.51 3.88
CA ASP A 166 0.50 -0.38 5.00
C ASP A 166 -0.74 -0.67 5.85
N GLU A 167 -1.30 -1.87 5.70
CA GLU A 167 -2.51 -2.35 6.37
C GLU A 167 -3.72 -1.41 6.26
N PRO A 168 -4.11 -0.98 5.05
CA PRO A 168 -5.13 0.04 4.86
C PRO A 168 -6.54 -0.39 5.29
N THR A 169 -6.74 -1.65 5.65
CA THR A 169 -8.05 -2.22 6.00
C THR A 169 -8.22 -2.54 7.47
N SER A 170 -7.18 -2.40 8.31
CA SER A 170 -7.13 -2.92 9.69
C SER A 170 -8.16 -2.29 10.64
N ALA A 171 -8.58 -1.04 10.41
CA ALA A 171 -9.54 -0.31 11.26
C ALA A 171 -10.91 -0.14 10.60
N LEU A 172 -11.18 -0.82 9.49
CA LEU A 172 -12.37 -0.63 8.65
C LEU A 172 -13.36 -1.79 8.81
N ASP A 173 -14.65 -1.49 8.69
CA ASP A 173 -15.67 -2.49 8.47
C ASP A 173 -15.60 -3.08 7.05
N LEU A 174 -16.33 -4.15 6.80
CA LEU A 174 -16.27 -4.91 5.54
C LEU A 174 -16.52 -4.04 4.31
N ALA A 175 -17.50 -3.15 4.33
CA ALA A 175 -17.85 -2.31 3.19
C ALA A 175 -16.70 -1.34 2.85
N HIS A 176 -16.12 -0.72 3.86
CA HIS A 176 -15.01 0.22 3.70
C HIS A 176 -13.69 -0.48 3.35
N GLN A 177 -13.44 -1.72 3.85
CA GLN A 177 -12.30 -2.53 3.40
C GLN A 177 -12.34 -2.75 1.89
N HIS A 178 -13.49 -3.22 1.38
CA HIS A 178 -13.68 -3.44 -0.05
C HIS A 178 -13.58 -2.15 -0.86
N ASN A 179 -14.15 -1.03 -0.37
CA ASN A 179 -14.05 0.26 -1.07
C ASN A 179 -12.60 0.76 -1.15
N THR A 180 -11.84 0.67 -0.06
CA THR A 180 -10.41 1.03 -0.03
C THR A 180 -9.60 0.26 -1.06
N LEU A 181 -9.80 -1.06 -1.14
CA LEU A 181 -9.08 -1.90 -2.10
C LEU A 181 -9.55 -1.70 -3.55
N LYS A 182 -10.83 -1.35 -3.77
CA LYS A 182 -11.32 -0.90 -5.08
C LYS A 182 -10.63 0.37 -5.54
N ILE A 183 -10.55 1.40 -4.70
CA ILE A 183 -9.85 2.65 -5.00
C ILE A 183 -8.38 2.36 -5.40
N ALA A 184 -7.69 1.51 -4.63
CA ALA A 184 -6.32 1.11 -4.92
C ALA A 184 -6.21 0.39 -6.28
N ARG A 185 -7.13 -0.53 -6.58
CA ARG A 185 -7.18 -1.25 -7.85
C ARG A 185 -7.53 -0.34 -9.02
N GLU A 186 -8.46 0.60 -8.85
CA GLU A 186 -8.80 1.60 -9.86
C GLU A 186 -7.61 2.50 -10.17
N ALA A 187 -6.86 2.96 -9.15
CA ALA A 187 -5.62 3.72 -9.36
C ALA A 187 -4.62 2.93 -10.21
N ALA A 188 -4.48 1.62 -9.98
CA ALA A 188 -3.62 0.77 -10.82
C ALA A 188 -4.17 0.67 -12.25
N LYS A 189 -5.44 0.33 -12.44
CA LYS A 189 -5.98 -0.04 -13.76
C LYS A 189 -6.29 1.16 -14.65
N THR A 190 -6.72 2.28 -14.08
CA THR A 190 -7.15 3.47 -14.86
C THR A 190 -6.10 4.57 -14.92
N GLN A 191 -5.19 4.62 -13.94
CA GLN A 191 -4.17 5.66 -13.82
C GLN A 191 -2.75 5.11 -13.94
N ASN A 192 -2.60 3.84 -14.32
CA ASN A 192 -1.31 3.14 -14.47
C ASN A 192 -0.44 3.16 -13.20
N ALA A 193 -1.05 3.34 -12.02
CA ALA A 193 -0.29 3.36 -10.76
C ALA A 193 0.29 1.97 -10.45
N ALA A 194 1.52 1.94 -9.95
CA ALA A 194 2.05 0.77 -9.27
C ALA A 194 1.57 0.80 -7.82
N VAL A 195 0.79 -0.19 -7.42
CA VAL A 195 0.23 -0.25 -6.07
C VAL A 195 0.88 -1.39 -5.29
N VAL A 196 1.39 -1.07 -4.10
CA VAL A 196 1.88 -2.08 -3.15
C VAL A 196 1.01 -1.99 -1.89
N VAL A 197 0.38 -3.08 -1.51
CA VAL A 197 -0.50 -3.12 -0.35
C VAL A 197 -0.10 -4.24 0.62
N VAL A 198 0.07 -3.92 1.89
CA VAL A 198 0.24 -4.90 2.96
C VAL A 198 -1.14 -5.33 3.44
N LEU A 199 -1.41 -6.62 3.40
CA LEU A 199 -2.67 -7.20 3.86
C LEU A 199 -2.42 -8.39 4.80
N HIS A 200 -3.40 -8.67 5.67
CA HIS A 200 -3.43 -9.87 6.51
C HIS A 200 -4.44 -10.91 6.02
N ASP A 201 -5.50 -10.46 5.37
CA ASP A 201 -6.54 -11.33 4.83
C ASP A 201 -6.13 -11.85 3.44
N LEU A 202 -5.94 -13.17 3.34
CA LEU A 202 -5.53 -13.85 2.11
C LEU A 202 -6.61 -13.77 1.02
N ASN A 203 -7.89 -13.75 1.41
CA ASN A 203 -9.00 -13.69 0.46
C ASN A 203 -9.16 -12.27 -0.12
N LEU A 204 -9.00 -11.23 0.71
CA LEU A 204 -8.95 -9.86 0.21
C LEU A 204 -7.73 -9.65 -0.72
N ALA A 205 -6.57 -10.16 -0.34
CA ALA A 205 -5.39 -10.09 -1.19
C ALA A 205 -5.60 -10.80 -2.53
N SER A 206 -6.15 -12.00 -2.49
CA SER A 206 -6.45 -12.79 -3.68
C SER A 206 -7.47 -12.12 -4.61
N GLN A 207 -8.48 -11.45 -4.06
CA GLN A 207 -9.53 -10.79 -4.82
C GLN A 207 -9.07 -9.50 -5.50
N TYR A 208 -8.19 -8.74 -4.86
CA TYR A 208 -7.85 -7.38 -5.31
C TYR A 208 -6.46 -7.24 -5.93
N ALA A 209 -5.51 -8.12 -5.59
CA ALA A 209 -4.16 -8.06 -6.14
C ALA A 209 -4.01 -8.90 -7.41
N ASP A 210 -3.17 -8.40 -8.30
CA ASP A 210 -2.72 -9.13 -9.49
C ASP A 210 -1.56 -10.09 -9.15
N ARG A 211 -0.82 -9.77 -8.07
CA ARG A 211 0.40 -10.46 -7.66
C ARG A 211 0.51 -10.51 -6.14
N LEU A 212 0.92 -11.64 -5.62
CA LEU A 212 1.14 -11.88 -4.21
C LEU A 212 2.62 -12.13 -3.93
N VAL A 213 3.17 -11.36 -3.00
CA VAL A 213 4.54 -11.51 -2.50
C VAL A 213 4.46 -11.96 -1.05
N LEU A 214 4.88 -13.19 -0.78
CA LEU A 214 4.84 -13.79 0.54
C LEU A 214 6.22 -13.67 1.22
N LEU A 215 6.23 -13.02 2.39
CA LEU A 215 7.40 -12.93 3.25
C LEU A 215 7.25 -13.86 4.46
N HIS A 216 8.32 -14.59 4.76
CA HIS A 216 8.42 -15.41 5.96
C HIS A 216 9.83 -15.33 6.54
N ASN A 217 9.95 -15.03 7.84
CA ASN A 217 11.24 -14.89 8.53
C ASN A 217 12.26 -13.99 7.82
N GLY A 218 11.78 -12.85 7.29
CA GLY A 218 12.60 -11.87 6.60
C GLY A 218 13.00 -12.25 5.17
N LYS A 219 12.53 -13.36 4.64
CA LYS A 219 12.83 -13.83 3.26
C LYS A 219 11.60 -13.79 2.39
N LEU A 220 11.81 -13.59 1.09
CA LEU A 220 10.78 -13.74 0.07
C LEU A 220 10.62 -15.25 -0.23
N VAL A 221 9.43 -15.77 0.05
CA VAL A 221 9.11 -17.22 -0.14
C VAL A 221 8.40 -17.44 -1.48
N CYS A 222 7.60 -16.46 -1.91
CA CYS A 222 6.84 -16.56 -3.15
C CYS A 222 6.60 -15.17 -3.70
N ASP A 223 6.56 -15.07 -5.03
CA ASP A 223 6.25 -13.90 -5.81
C ASP A 223 5.59 -14.33 -7.09
N ASP A 224 4.24 -14.40 -7.10
CA ASP A 224 3.47 -14.98 -8.20
C ASP A 224 2.02 -14.47 -8.20
N THR A 225 1.23 -14.90 -9.18
CA THR A 225 -0.22 -14.68 -9.24
C THR A 225 -0.93 -15.32 -8.03
N PRO A 226 -2.13 -14.86 -7.66
CA PRO A 226 -2.86 -15.43 -6.53
C PRO A 226 -3.04 -16.95 -6.61
N TRP A 227 -3.33 -17.50 -7.81
CA TRP A 227 -3.48 -18.94 -8.01
C TRP A 227 -2.22 -19.73 -7.74
N ASN A 228 -1.08 -19.24 -8.15
CA ASN A 228 0.21 -19.91 -7.92
C ASN A 228 0.76 -19.68 -6.51
N ALA A 229 0.44 -18.53 -5.92
CA ALA A 229 0.93 -18.16 -4.60
C ALA A 229 0.19 -18.86 -3.45
N LEU A 230 -1.13 -19.00 -3.54
CA LEU A 230 -1.96 -19.56 -2.47
C LEU A 230 -2.17 -21.07 -2.65
N THR A 231 -1.19 -21.86 -2.26
CA THR A 231 -1.34 -23.33 -2.16
C THR A 231 -1.47 -23.74 -0.69
N PRO A 232 -2.19 -24.84 -0.38
CA PRO A 232 -2.32 -25.33 1.00
C PRO A 232 -0.97 -25.54 1.69
N GLU A 233 0.02 -26.12 0.99
CA GLU A 233 1.36 -26.40 1.52
C GLU A 233 2.11 -25.11 1.86
N ARG A 234 2.01 -24.09 1.00
CA ARG A 234 2.66 -22.80 1.23
C ARG A 234 2.00 -22.02 2.35
N ILE A 235 0.67 -22.07 2.46
CA ILE A 235 -0.08 -21.45 3.55
C ILE A 235 0.28 -22.12 4.87
N GLU A 236 0.35 -23.44 4.92
CA GLU A 236 0.78 -24.16 6.12
C GLU A 236 2.23 -23.82 6.49
N HIS A 237 3.15 -23.77 5.53
CA HIS A 237 4.54 -23.40 5.76
C HIS A 237 4.70 -21.97 6.31
N VAL A 238 3.97 -20.98 5.73
CA VAL A 238 4.14 -19.55 6.06
C VAL A 238 3.37 -19.16 7.31
N TYR A 239 2.15 -19.69 7.48
CA TYR A 239 1.21 -19.26 8.52
C TYR A 239 0.98 -20.30 9.61
N SER A 240 1.56 -21.52 9.47
CA SER A 240 1.27 -22.67 10.34
C SER A 240 -0.25 -22.96 10.41
N TYR A 241 -0.94 -22.80 9.27
CA TYR A 241 -2.39 -22.88 9.17
C TYR A 241 -2.79 -23.85 8.06
N ARG A 242 -3.46 -24.96 8.44
CA ARG A 242 -3.99 -25.92 7.47
C ARG A 242 -5.20 -25.36 6.77
N SER A 243 -5.17 -25.37 5.46
CA SER A 243 -6.19 -24.76 4.63
C SER A 243 -6.58 -25.61 3.43
N ILE A 244 -7.75 -25.31 2.91
CA ILE A 244 -8.23 -25.75 1.60
C ILE A 244 -8.30 -24.53 0.71
N VAL A 245 -7.86 -24.64 -0.53
CA VAL A 245 -7.95 -23.57 -1.52
C VAL A 245 -8.96 -23.99 -2.60
N THR A 246 -9.98 -23.18 -2.79
CA THR A 246 -11.05 -23.41 -3.78
C THR A 246 -11.19 -22.20 -4.69
N LYS A 247 -11.84 -22.38 -5.84
CA LYS A 247 -12.22 -21.25 -6.70
C LYS A 247 -13.42 -20.51 -6.08
N HIS A 248 -13.39 -19.16 -6.13
CA HIS A 248 -14.58 -18.37 -5.77
C HIS A 248 -15.76 -18.72 -6.69
N PRO A 249 -17.01 -18.87 -6.16
CA PRO A 249 -18.15 -19.37 -6.94
C PRO A 249 -18.49 -18.60 -8.22
N THR A 250 -18.26 -17.28 -8.23
CA THR A 250 -18.65 -16.38 -9.33
C THR A 250 -17.52 -15.55 -9.92
N LEU A 251 -16.39 -15.47 -9.24
CA LEU A 251 -15.22 -14.66 -9.65
C LEU A 251 -14.02 -15.56 -9.86
N ASP A 252 -13.04 -15.09 -10.61
CA ASP A 252 -11.83 -15.88 -10.93
C ASP A 252 -10.66 -15.55 -10.01
N PHE A 253 -10.77 -15.98 -8.74
CA PHE A 253 -9.68 -15.94 -7.79
C PHE A 253 -9.77 -17.10 -6.79
N PRO A 254 -8.62 -17.55 -6.20
CA PRO A 254 -8.61 -18.59 -5.18
C PRO A 254 -9.11 -18.07 -3.83
N GLN A 255 -9.93 -18.86 -3.14
CA GLN A 255 -10.36 -18.63 -1.77
C GLN A 255 -9.72 -19.63 -0.81
N VAL A 256 -9.24 -19.12 0.31
CA VAL A 256 -8.63 -19.89 1.39
C VAL A 256 -9.66 -20.13 2.49
N HIS A 257 -9.85 -21.40 2.85
CA HIS A 257 -10.75 -21.83 3.92
C HIS A 257 -9.98 -22.66 4.95
N ALA A 258 -10.47 -22.71 6.20
CA ALA A 258 -9.96 -23.63 7.19
C ALA A 258 -10.12 -25.07 6.70
N ALA A 259 -9.07 -25.89 6.81
CA ALA A 259 -9.23 -27.35 6.76
C ALA A 259 -9.80 -27.80 8.12
N ALA A 260 -10.85 -28.60 8.10
CA ALA A 260 -11.47 -29.15 9.30
C ALA A 260 -10.52 -30.09 10.03
#